data_63353fdbbd13339a69b9baddde84a3dd
#
_entry.id   63353fdbbd13339a69b9baddde84a3dd
#
_cell.length_a   1.000
_cell.length_b   1.000
_cell.length_c   1.000
_cell.angle_alpha   90.00
_cell.angle_beta   90.00
_cell.angle_gamma   90.00
#
_symmetry.space_group_name_H-M   'P 1'
#
loop_
_entity.id
_entity.type
_entity.pdbx_description
1 polymer ?
#
loop_
_entity_poly.entity_id
_entity_poly.type
_entity_poly.pdbx_seq_one_letter_code
_entity_poly.pdbx_strand_id
1 'polypeptide(L)'
;ALTNISIEDIMSKVSEYELWKYYCPNFETIDKSFKSELYKDNNPACRIYYNNGKLLYKDFGTQQSYSVLEYIKTKYNCTYKECLNIINNDFKITGSNIITSKDFKLQYLNDEPIIRHKSTIDIIQQGYTASDYEYWKQYHIPLELLEEEEIISCKSVYLSTYKGVYRYEYKKHSPIYAFKEYSKDLEFLGYKIYFPLAQKGSKWLNNSSDKAIQGIKSIDYSKDLIGLAKSRKDNLCYKLLGIQTIAPYNESSNLEVSGINTIMDGFPKKFVNFDNDLTGIQATLQINMKYGYPYYYIDKEKDLSDYIKIYGLKKAKQMINNKLKQLDVK
;
A
#
# COMPACT_ATOMS: atom_id res chain seq x y z
N ALA A 1 -41.80 -17.23 -0.62
CA ALA A 1 -41.11 -16.90 0.66
C ALA A 1 -39.62 -17.15 0.48
N LEU A 2 -38.75 -16.19 0.91
CA LEU A 2 -37.30 -16.36 0.88
C LEU A 2 -36.94 -17.51 1.83
N THR A 3 -36.13 -18.47 1.32
CA THR A 3 -35.65 -19.59 2.14
C THR A 3 -34.67 -19.07 3.21
N ASN A 4 -34.68 -19.73 4.36
CA ASN A 4 -33.75 -19.39 5.46
C ASN A 4 -32.47 -20.21 5.25
N ILE A 5 -31.62 -19.79 4.29
CA ILE A 5 -30.31 -20.39 4.02
C ILE A 5 -29.21 -19.58 4.71
N SER A 6 -28.25 -20.24 5.32
CA SER A 6 -27.10 -19.59 5.95
C SER A 6 -25.89 -19.50 4.98
N ILE A 7 -24.91 -18.66 5.32
CA ILE A 7 -23.66 -18.61 4.57
C ILE A 7 -22.87 -19.92 4.71
N GLU A 8 -22.94 -20.55 5.86
CA GLU A 8 -22.30 -21.84 6.14
C GLU A 8 -22.85 -22.93 5.22
N ASP A 9 -24.17 -22.96 5.01
CA ASP A 9 -24.80 -23.88 4.07
C ASP A 9 -24.28 -23.69 2.64
N ILE A 10 -24.15 -22.43 2.19
CA ILE A 10 -23.60 -22.07 0.90
C ILE A 10 -22.15 -22.52 0.77
N MET A 11 -21.31 -22.11 1.75
CA MET A 11 -19.87 -22.38 1.71
C MET A 11 -19.53 -23.86 1.88
N SER A 12 -20.44 -24.66 2.41
CA SER A 12 -20.30 -26.12 2.44
C SER A 12 -20.44 -26.80 1.07
N LYS A 13 -21.03 -26.10 0.09
CA LYS A 13 -21.35 -26.60 -1.26
C LYS A 13 -20.60 -25.91 -2.37
N VAL A 14 -20.24 -24.63 -2.18
CA VAL A 14 -19.62 -23.77 -3.18
C VAL A 14 -18.47 -23.00 -2.55
N SER A 15 -17.29 -23.06 -3.15
CA SER A 15 -16.12 -22.32 -2.68
C SER A 15 -16.20 -20.83 -3.03
N GLU A 16 -15.48 -19.96 -2.26
CA GLU A 16 -15.33 -18.56 -2.61
C GLU A 16 -14.82 -18.36 -4.05
N TYR A 17 -13.90 -19.20 -4.50
CA TYR A 17 -13.36 -19.13 -5.86
C TYR A 17 -14.45 -19.36 -6.92
N GLU A 18 -15.32 -20.33 -6.73
CA GLU A 18 -16.44 -20.62 -7.65
C GLU A 18 -17.45 -19.47 -7.66
N LEU A 19 -17.75 -18.89 -6.49
CA LEU A 19 -18.60 -17.69 -6.42
C LEU A 19 -17.99 -16.52 -7.19
N TRP A 20 -16.68 -16.26 -7.02
CA TRP A 20 -15.99 -15.23 -7.77
C TRP A 20 -16.00 -15.48 -9.28
N LYS A 21 -15.76 -16.70 -9.70
CA LYS A 21 -15.83 -17.08 -11.13
C LYS A 21 -17.22 -16.86 -11.74
N TYR A 22 -18.26 -17.12 -10.98
CA TYR A 22 -19.63 -17.00 -11.45
C TYR A 22 -20.11 -15.54 -11.47
N TYR A 23 -19.88 -14.79 -10.38
CA TYR A 23 -20.41 -13.44 -10.22
C TYR A 23 -19.49 -12.33 -10.73
N CYS A 24 -18.23 -12.61 -11.01
CA CYS A 24 -17.26 -11.69 -11.58
C CYS A 24 -16.65 -12.28 -12.86
N PRO A 25 -17.38 -12.27 -14.00
CA PRO A 25 -16.92 -12.87 -15.27
C PRO A 25 -15.57 -12.36 -15.77
N ASN A 26 -15.20 -11.10 -15.48
CA ASN A 26 -13.90 -10.54 -15.84
C ASN A 26 -12.73 -11.10 -14.99
N PHE A 27 -13.03 -11.81 -13.92
CA PHE A 27 -12.03 -12.48 -13.10
C PHE A 27 -11.51 -13.76 -13.78
N GLU A 28 -10.28 -13.74 -14.25
CA GLU A 28 -9.66 -14.91 -14.87
C GLU A 28 -8.88 -15.78 -13.87
N THR A 29 -7.93 -15.17 -13.16
CA THR A 29 -7.08 -15.83 -12.17
C THR A 29 -6.76 -14.90 -11.00
N ILE A 30 -6.41 -15.47 -9.85
CA ILE A 30 -5.97 -14.75 -8.66
C ILE A 30 -4.76 -13.87 -9.03
N ASP A 31 -4.73 -12.65 -8.47
CA ASP A 31 -3.68 -11.65 -8.67
C ASP A 31 -3.55 -11.08 -10.09
N LYS A 32 -4.34 -11.52 -11.07
CA LYS A 32 -4.42 -10.88 -12.39
C LYS A 32 -5.35 -9.68 -12.35
N SER A 33 -4.91 -8.56 -12.93
CA SER A 33 -5.74 -7.34 -13.03
C SER A 33 -6.79 -7.48 -14.12
N PHE A 34 -7.99 -6.94 -13.86
CA PHE A 34 -9.12 -6.91 -14.79
C PHE A 34 -9.93 -5.62 -14.63
N LYS A 35 -10.85 -5.36 -15.57
CA LYS A 35 -11.76 -4.20 -15.52
C LYS A 35 -12.93 -4.46 -14.60
N SER A 36 -13.33 -3.44 -13.83
CA SER A 36 -14.54 -3.51 -13.00
C SER A 36 -15.78 -3.80 -13.85
N GLU A 37 -16.70 -4.56 -13.26
CA GLU A 37 -18.06 -4.75 -13.81
C GLU A 37 -19.09 -3.91 -13.05
N LEU A 38 -18.66 -3.24 -11.97
CA LEU A 38 -19.56 -2.42 -11.15
C LEU A 38 -19.77 -1.02 -11.73
N TYR A 39 -18.93 -0.61 -12.69
CA TYR A 39 -19.01 0.67 -13.39
C TYR A 39 -18.30 0.57 -14.76
N LYS A 40 -18.49 1.59 -15.62
CA LYS A 40 -17.77 1.66 -16.89
C LYS A 40 -16.28 1.92 -16.64
N ASP A 41 -15.49 0.84 -16.63
CA ASP A 41 -14.04 0.89 -16.38
C ASP A 41 -13.26 0.83 -17.70
N ASN A 42 -12.40 1.80 -17.92
CA ASN A 42 -11.58 1.86 -19.13
C ASN A 42 -10.21 1.18 -18.92
N ASN A 43 -9.78 0.98 -17.65
CA ASN A 43 -8.47 0.45 -17.32
C ASN A 43 -8.59 -0.74 -16.36
N PRO A 44 -7.80 -1.82 -16.53
CA PRO A 44 -7.82 -2.97 -15.64
C PRO A 44 -7.19 -2.62 -14.28
N ALA A 45 -8.01 -2.06 -13.39
CA ALA A 45 -7.60 -1.60 -12.06
C ALA A 45 -8.14 -2.46 -10.90
N CYS A 46 -8.83 -3.57 -11.22
CA CYS A 46 -9.38 -4.47 -10.21
C CYS A 46 -8.56 -5.75 -10.10
N ARG A 47 -8.56 -6.37 -8.92
CA ARG A 47 -7.88 -7.64 -8.66
C ARG A 47 -8.61 -8.42 -7.59
N ILE A 48 -8.63 -9.75 -7.71
CA ILE A 48 -9.01 -10.66 -6.63
C ILE A 48 -7.73 -11.34 -6.12
N TYR A 49 -7.52 -11.30 -4.83
CA TYR A 49 -6.30 -11.79 -4.18
C TYR A 49 -6.60 -12.42 -2.82
N TYR A 50 -5.68 -13.26 -2.34
CA TYR A 50 -5.78 -13.84 -1.00
C TYR A 50 -5.35 -12.84 0.08
N ASN A 51 -6.21 -12.69 1.09
CA ASN A 51 -5.90 -11.97 2.31
C ASN A 51 -6.41 -12.75 3.53
N ASN A 52 -5.51 -13.20 4.39
CA ASN A 52 -5.83 -13.99 5.59
C ASN A 52 -6.75 -15.20 5.30
N GLY A 53 -6.47 -15.93 4.23
CA GLY A 53 -7.22 -17.14 3.85
C GLY A 53 -8.56 -16.91 3.16
N LYS A 54 -8.92 -15.64 2.85
CA LYS A 54 -10.13 -15.27 2.11
C LYS A 54 -9.77 -14.60 0.79
N LEU A 55 -10.61 -14.77 -0.22
CA LEU A 55 -10.50 -14.07 -1.49
C LEU A 55 -11.22 -12.72 -1.40
N LEU A 56 -10.49 -11.64 -1.60
CA LEU A 56 -11.00 -10.28 -1.60
C LEU A 56 -10.84 -9.63 -2.97
N TYR A 57 -11.88 -8.93 -3.40
CA TYR A 57 -11.81 -8.01 -4.52
C TYR A 57 -11.26 -6.67 -4.05
N LYS A 58 -10.35 -6.12 -4.81
CA LYS A 58 -9.84 -4.76 -4.65
C LYS A 58 -9.93 -4.00 -5.95
N ASP A 59 -10.55 -2.84 -5.92
CA ASP A 59 -10.50 -1.84 -6.97
C ASP A 59 -9.48 -0.77 -6.59
N PHE A 60 -8.36 -0.75 -7.27
CA PHE A 60 -7.30 0.24 -7.06
C PHE A 60 -7.67 1.61 -7.62
N GLY A 61 -8.66 1.65 -8.49
CA GLY A 61 -9.19 2.89 -9.04
C GLY A 61 -10.08 3.65 -8.04
N THR A 62 -11.04 2.97 -7.41
CA THR A 62 -11.96 3.54 -6.42
C THR A 62 -11.48 3.37 -4.98
N GLN A 63 -10.42 2.59 -4.76
CA GLN A 63 -9.90 2.18 -3.44
C GLN A 63 -10.89 1.31 -2.62
N GLN A 64 -11.95 0.82 -3.25
CA GLN A 64 -12.93 -0.05 -2.60
C GLN A 64 -12.44 -1.50 -2.53
N SER A 65 -12.85 -2.20 -1.49
CA SER A 65 -12.61 -3.62 -1.31
C SER A 65 -13.90 -4.31 -0.91
N TYR A 66 -14.10 -5.53 -1.43
CA TYR A 66 -15.30 -6.30 -1.19
C TYR A 66 -14.96 -7.76 -0.88
N SER A 67 -15.66 -8.35 0.09
CA SER A 67 -15.85 -9.80 0.13
C SER A 67 -16.77 -10.24 -1.02
N VAL A 68 -16.81 -11.52 -1.33
CA VAL A 68 -17.67 -12.01 -2.41
C VAL A 68 -19.15 -11.67 -2.21
N LEU A 69 -19.64 -11.74 -0.97
CA LEU A 69 -21.03 -11.37 -0.67
C LEU A 69 -21.29 -9.87 -0.81
N GLU A 70 -20.37 -9.04 -0.37
CA GLU A 70 -20.48 -7.57 -0.54
C GLU A 70 -20.44 -7.19 -2.01
N TYR A 71 -19.61 -7.85 -2.80
CA TYR A 71 -19.56 -7.65 -4.25
C TYR A 71 -20.90 -8.01 -4.91
N ILE A 72 -21.47 -9.17 -4.59
CA ILE A 72 -22.77 -9.62 -5.13
C ILE A 72 -23.89 -8.66 -4.72
N LYS A 73 -23.92 -8.26 -3.43
CA LYS A 73 -24.88 -7.26 -2.93
C LYS A 73 -24.78 -5.94 -3.68
N THR A 74 -23.58 -5.46 -3.92
CA THR A 74 -23.32 -4.22 -4.65
C THR A 74 -23.73 -4.36 -6.11
N LYS A 75 -23.34 -5.45 -6.76
CA LYS A 75 -23.62 -5.72 -8.18
C LYS A 75 -25.12 -5.80 -8.48
N TYR A 76 -25.88 -6.42 -7.59
CA TYR A 76 -27.34 -6.63 -7.79
C TYR A 76 -28.21 -5.69 -6.95
N ASN A 77 -27.60 -4.76 -6.22
CA ASN A 77 -28.31 -3.83 -5.32
C ASN A 77 -29.34 -4.55 -4.42
N CYS A 78 -28.91 -5.61 -3.76
CA CYS A 78 -29.78 -6.48 -2.99
C CYS A 78 -29.36 -6.53 -1.51
N THR A 79 -30.30 -6.93 -0.65
CA THR A 79 -30.05 -7.15 0.78
C THR A 79 -29.21 -8.43 0.99
N TYR A 80 -28.65 -8.58 2.17
CA TYR A 80 -27.90 -9.80 2.54
C TYR A 80 -28.72 -11.09 2.36
N LYS A 81 -29.99 -11.06 2.78
CA LYS A 81 -30.89 -12.22 2.66
C LYS A 81 -31.21 -12.55 1.20
N GLU A 82 -31.42 -11.53 0.36
CA GLU A 82 -31.60 -11.71 -1.07
C GLU A 82 -30.34 -12.26 -1.73
N CYS A 83 -29.16 -11.76 -1.37
CA CYS A 83 -27.89 -12.24 -1.86
C CYS A 83 -27.71 -13.75 -1.60
N LEU A 84 -27.98 -14.22 -0.36
CA LEU A 84 -27.91 -15.66 -0.06
C LEU A 84 -28.92 -16.48 -0.87
N ASN A 85 -30.11 -15.96 -1.11
CA ASN A 85 -31.12 -16.63 -1.93
C ASN A 85 -30.75 -16.64 -3.42
N ILE A 86 -30.15 -15.57 -3.94
CA ILE A 86 -29.60 -15.53 -5.31
C ILE A 86 -28.57 -16.65 -5.49
N ILE A 87 -27.60 -16.74 -4.58
CA ILE A 87 -26.56 -17.76 -4.64
C ILE A 87 -27.18 -19.17 -4.54
N ASN A 88 -28.09 -19.35 -3.59
CA ASN A 88 -28.79 -20.62 -3.42
C ASN A 88 -29.46 -21.12 -4.70
N ASN A 89 -30.14 -20.22 -5.40
CA ASN A 89 -30.88 -20.55 -6.60
C ASN A 89 -30.00 -20.72 -7.83
N ASP A 90 -28.98 -19.86 -7.99
CA ASP A 90 -28.03 -19.96 -9.12
C ASP A 90 -27.23 -21.26 -9.06
N PHE A 91 -26.82 -21.68 -7.85
CA PHE A 91 -26.06 -22.92 -7.62
C PHE A 91 -26.94 -24.13 -7.24
N LYS A 92 -28.27 -23.97 -7.17
CA LYS A 92 -29.26 -25.04 -6.86
C LYS A 92 -28.94 -25.80 -5.56
N ILE A 93 -28.55 -25.07 -4.51
CA ILE A 93 -28.08 -25.64 -3.26
C ILE A 93 -29.21 -26.34 -2.49
N THR A 94 -30.37 -25.68 -2.38
CA THR A 94 -31.60 -26.24 -1.79
C THR A 94 -32.71 -26.09 -2.80
N GLY A 95 -33.30 -27.13 -3.30
CA GLY A 95 -34.21 -27.21 -4.44
C GLY A 95 -35.44 -26.28 -4.54
N SER A 96 -35.36 -25.03 -4.10
CA SER A 96 -36.41 -24.03 -4.19
C SER A 96 -36.06 -22.92 -5.19
N ASN A 97 -36.78 -22.84 -6.27
CA ASN A 97 -36.60 -21.88 -7.39
C ASN A 97 -37.44 -20.64 -7.17
N ILE A 98 -36.86 -19.51 -6.68
CA ILE A 98 -37.69 -18.30 -6.66
C ILE A 98 -36.99 -17.03 -7.19
N ILE A 99 -35.69 -16.87 -7.04
CA ILE A 99 -34.96 -15.66 -7.49
C ILE A 99 -33.54 -16.06 -7.92
N THR A 100 -33.15 -15.74 -9.14
CA THR A 100 -31.80 -15.96 -9.67
C THR A 100 -31.12 -14.63 -9.99
N SER A 101 -29.82 -14.61 -10.21
CA SER A 101 -29.10 -13.41 -10.64
C SER A 101 -29.63 -12.83 -11.97
N LYS A 102 -30.27 -13.66 -12.79
CA LYS A 102 -30.91 -13.24 -14.07
C LYS A 102 -32.14 -12.38 -13.88
N ASP A 103 -32.79 -12.46 -12.73
CA ASP A 103 -33.98 -11.68 -12.40
C ASP A 103 -33.64 -10.25 -11.96
N PHE A 104 -32.38 -10.01 -11.61
CA PHE A 104 -31.86 -8.68 -11.29
C PHE A 104 -31.27 -8.04 -12.53
N LYS A 105 -31.89 -6.92 -12.99
CA LYS A 105 -31.23 -6.08 -14.00
C LYS A 105 -29.91 -5.58 -13.39
N LEU A 106 -28.81 -5.82 -14.12
CA LEU A 106 -27.55 -5.13 -13.85
C LEU A 106 -27.81 -3.62 -13.88
N GLN A 107 -27.99 -3.03 -12.73
CA GLN A 107 -27.90 -1.59 -12.62
C GLN A 107 -26.40 -1.28 -12.64
N TYR A 108 -25.91 -0.88 -13.81
CA TYR A 108 -24.67 -0.12 -13.81
C TYR A 108 -24.89 1.02 -12.82
N LEU A 109 -24.08 1.05 -11.78
CA LEU A 109 -24.03 2.19 -10.88
C LEU A 109 -23.58 3.38 -11.73
N ASN A 110 -24.58 4.05 -12.35
CA ASN A 110 -24.49 5.24 -13.18
C ASN A 110 -23.66 5.15 -14.47
N ASP A 111 -24.22 5.55 -15.60
CA ASP A 111 -23.53 5.90 -16.85
C ASP A 111 -22.59 7.11 -16.70
N GLU A 112 -22.66 7.82 -15.60
CA GLU A 112 -21.68 8.84 -15.25
C GLU A 112 -20.46 8.17 -14.63
N PRO A 113 -19.25 8.55 -15.08
CA PRO A 113 -18.05 8.14 -14.38
C PRO A 113 -18.24 8.53 -12.91
N ILE A 114 -18.17 7.57 -11.99
CA ILE A 114 -18.13 7.87 -10.57
C ILE A 114 -17.04 8.92 -10.43
N ILE A 115 -17.44 10.16 -10.13
CA ILE A 115 -16.48 11.21 -9.84
C ILE A 115 -15.75 10.69 -8.62
N ARG A 116 -14.56 10.15 -8.88
CA ARG A 116 -13.69 9.64 -7.84
C ARG A 116 -13.36 10.83 -6.97
N HIS A 117 -14.09 11.02 -5.90
CA HIS A 117 -13.67 11.95 -4.86
C HIS A 117 -12.38 11.40 -4.29
N LYS A 118 -11.27 11.86 -4.89
CA LYS A 118 -9.95 11.57 -4.36
C LYS A 118 -9.99 12.01 -2.90
N SER A 119 -9.72 11.11 -1.98
CA SER A 119 -9.64 11.48 -0.57
C SER A 119 -8.58 12.58 -0.42
N THR A 120 -8.93 13.63 0.30
CA THR A 120 -7.97 14.71 0.61
C THR A 120 -7.48 14.56 2.04
N ILE A 121 -6.23 14.93 2.25
CA ILE A 121 -5.61 15.00 3.58
C ILE A 121 -5.19 16.44 3.80
N ASP A 122 -5.76 17.05 4.83
CA ASP A 122 -5.35 18.35 5.34
C ASP A 122 -4.65 18.17 6.68
N ILE A 123 -3.56 18.91 6.90
CA ILE A 123 -2.77 18.81 8.13
C ILE A 123 -2.72 20.15 8.85
N ILE A 124 -2.75 20.11 10.17
CA ILE A 124 -2.34 21.20 11.03
C ILE A 124 -0.99 20.81 11.62
N GLN A 125 0.04 21.49 11.18
CA GLN A 125 1.39 21.26 11.68
C GLN A 125 1.60 21.86 13.06
N GLN A 126 2.59 21.35 13.77
CA GLN A 126 3.13 21.90 15.01
C GLN A 126 4.65 21.82 15.00
N GLY A 127 5.29 22.57 15.91
CA GLY A 127 6.71 22.36 16.18
C GLY A 127 6.98 20.98 16.78
N TYR A 128 8.18 20.47 16.60
CA TYR A 128 8.58 19.22 17.23
C TYR A 128 8.53 19.31 18.75
N THR A 129 8.04 18.27 19.36
CA THR A 129 7.85 18.13 20.80
C THR A 129 8.89 17.21 21.41
N ALA A 130 8.97 17.16 22.73
CA ALA A 130 9.80 16.19 23.44
C ALA A 130 9.45 14.74 23.08
N SER A 131 8.17 14.44 22.78
CA SER A 131 7.74 13.11 22.33
C SER A 131 8.25 12.76 20.94
N ASP A 132 8.35 13.74 20.04
CA ASP A 132 8.95 13.54 18.71
C ASP A 132 10.42 13.23 18.84
N TYR A 133 11.15 13.99 19.67
CA TYR A 133 12.55 13.70 19.97
C TYR A 133 12.76 12.29 20.51
N GLU A 134 12.01 11.88 21.53
CA GLU A 134 12.14 10.54 22.13
C GLU A 134 11.77 9.42 21.13
N TYR A 135 10.81 9.66 20.24
CA TYR A 135 10.47 8.69 19.21
C TYR A 135 11.62 8.51 18.19
N TRP A 136 12.16 9.60 17.63
CA TRP A 136 13.16 9.52 16.57
C TRP A 136 14.56 9.22 17.08
N LYS A 137 14.87 9.58 18.33
CA LYS A 137 16.12 9.26 19.02
C LYS A 137 16.45 7.76 19.03
N GLN A 138 15.44 6.89 19.12
CA GLN A 138 15.65 5.43 19.08
C GLN A 138 16.30 4.94 17.78
N TYR A 139 16.18 5.72 16.70
CA TYR A 139 16.80 5.49 15.40
C TYR A 139 18.01 6.40 15.16
N HIS A 140 18.44 7.14 16.16
CA HIS A 140 19.49 8.17 16.07
C HIS A 140 19.19 9.28 15.05
N ILE A 141 17.93 9.50 14.71
CA ILE A 141 17.50 10.53 13.76
C ILE A 141 17.29 11.85 14.52
N PRO A 142 18.13 12.88 14.27
CA PRO A 142 17.96 14.20 14.89
C PRO A 142 16.79 14.95 14.28
N LEU A 143 16.22 15.90 15.03
CA LEU A 143 15.08 16.67 14.57
C LEU A 143 15.41 17.55 13.36
N GLU A 144 16.64 18.04 13.29
CA GLU A 144 17.16 18.85 12.18
C GLU A 144 17.10 18.08 10.85
N LEU A 145 17.36 16.76 10.89
CA LEU A 145 17.21 15.91 9.70
C LEU A 145 15.76 15.76 9.28
N LEU A 146 14.82 15.75 10.23
CA LEU A 146 13.39 15.72 9.90
C LEU A 146 12.95 17.01 9.23
N GLU A 147 13.44 18.17 9.69
CA GLU A 147 13.18 19.48 9.08
C GLU A 147 13.74 19.53 7.65
N GLU A 148 15.02 19.14 7.48
CA GLU A 148 15.68 19.07 6.18
C GLU A 148 14.89 18.19 5.17
N GLU A 149 14.37 17.07 5.65
CA GLU A 149 13.63 16.11 4.86
C GLU A 149 12.12 16.36 4.76
N GLU A 150 11.67 17.54 5.19
CA GLU A 150 10.26 17.98 5.16
C GLU A 150 9.29 17.00 5.85
N ILE A 151 9.72 16.36 6.93
CA ILE A 151 8.86 15.50 7.75
C ILE A 151 8.17 16.36 8.79
N ILE A 152 6.86 16.41 8.77
CA ILE A 152 6.07 17.37 9.54
C ILE A 152 5.48 16.70 10.77
N SER A 153 5.72 17.26 11.97
CA SER A 153 4.94 16.89 13.15
C SER A 153 3.55 17.51 13.05
N CYS A 154 2.51 16.68 13.17
CA CYS A 154 1.12 17.13 12.99
C CYS A 154 0.40 17.24 14.32
N LYS A 155 -0.21 18.42 14.59
CA LYS A 155 -1.17 18.61 15.68
C LYS A 155 -2.46 17.87 15.41
N SER A 156 -2.95 17.92 14.17
CA SER A 156 -4.10 17.16 13.71
C SER A 156 -4.03 16.89 12.20
N VAL A 157 -4.73 15.83 11.78
CA VAL A 157 -4.87 15.41 10.39
C VAL A 157 -6.36 15.23 10.12
N TYR A 158 -6.85 15.76 9.02
CA TYR A 158 -8.22 15.60 8.54
C TYR A 158 -8.19 14.79 7.25
N LEU A 159 -8.85 13.65 7.25
CA LEU A 159 -9.06 12.82 6.08
C LEU A 159 -10.48 13.01 5.59
N SER A 160 -10.67 13.70 4.47
CA SER A 160 -11.97 13.86 3.81
C SER A 160 -12.14 12.75 2.78
N THR A 161 -13.23 11.99 2.90
CA THR A 161 -13.62 10.91 2.00
C THR A 161 -15.07 11.11 1.58
N TYR A 162 -15.55 10.31 0.64
CA TYR A 162 -16.99 10.30 0.28
C TYR A 162 -17.92 9.89 1.44
N LYS A 163 -17.37 9.23 2.49
CA LYS A 163 -18.10 8.83 3.71
C LYS A 163 -18.14 9.91 4.79
N GLY A 164 -17.35 10.98 4.64
CA GLY A 164 -17.24 12.06 5.62
C GLY A 164 -15.81 12.45 5.95
N VAL A 165 -15.66 13.28 6.95
CA VAL A 165 -14.37 13.79 7.42
C VAL A 165 -13.99 13.08 8.72
N TYR A 166 -12.80 12.48 8.72
CA TYR A 166 -12.20 11.84 9.89
C TYR A 166 -11.09 12.72 10.43
N ARG A 167 -11.07 12.92 11.75
CA ARG A 167 -10.06 13.73 12.44
C ARG A 167 -9.17 12.85 13.31
N TYR A 168 -7.87 13.03 13.16
CA TYR A 168 -6.83 12.40 13.99
C TYR A 168 -6.08 13.50 14.74
N GLU A 169 -5.90 13.35 16.04
CA GLU A 169 -5.24 14.34 16.88
C GLU A 169 -3.98 13.78 17.53
N TYR A 170 -2.96 14.61 17.57
CA TYR A 170 -1.74 14.35 18.33
C TYR A 170 -2.07 14.17 19.82
N LYS A 171 -1.48 13.14 20.37
CA LYS A 171 -1.48 12.89 21.82
C LYS A 171 -0.04 12.68 22.27
N LYS A 172 0.30 13.09 23.51
CA LYS A 172 1.65 12.98 24.07
C LYS A 172 2.34 11.63 23.83
N HIS A 173 1.57 10.55 23.80
CA HIS A 173 2.05 9.19 23.55
C HIS A 173 1.59 8.62 22.20
N SER A 174 1.16 9.45 21.27
CA SER A 174 0.71 9.04 19.93
C SER A 174 1.04 10.14 18.92
N PRO A 175 2.33 10.34 18.60
CA PRO A 175 2.73 11.34 17.63
C PRO A 175 2.22 10.99 16.24
N ILE A 176 2.04 12.02 15.41
CA ILE A 176 1.59 11.90 14.02
C ILE A 176 2.56 12.66 13.14
N TYR A 177 3.03 12.00 12.08
CA TYR A 177 3.95 12.61 11.12
C TYR A 177 3.34 12.60 9.72
N ALA A 178 3.52 13.70 8.98
CA ALA A 178 3.18 13.78 7.57
C ALA A 178 4.45 13.82 6.72
N PHE A 179 4.51 12.93 5.74
CA PHE A 179 5.54 12.89 4.71
C PHE A 179 4.94 13.48 3.43
N LYS A 180 5.55 14.52 2.89
CA LYS A 180 5.19 15.05 1.59
C LYS A 180 5.65 14.08 0.51
N GLU A 181 4.75 13.71 -0.36
CA GLU A 181 5.02 12.78 -1.47
C GLU A 181 5.12 13.56 -2.79
N TYR A 182 6.15 13.28 -3.57
CA TYR A 182 6.44 13.95 -4.82
C TYR A 182 6.61 12.97 -5.97
N SER A 183 6.24 13.40 -7.20
CA SER A 183 6.54 12.67 -8.43
C SER A 183 8.03 12.81 -8.81
N LYS A 184 8.43 12.10 -9.86
CA LYS A 184 9.74 12.24 -10.49
C LYS A 184 10.05 13.69 -10.91
N ASP A 185 9.03 14.43 -11.32
CA ASP A 185 9.15 15.82 -11.78
C ASP A 185 8.96 16.84 -10.63
N LEU A 186 9.03 16.37 -9.38
CA LEU A 186 8.89 17.14 -8.15
C LEU A 186 7.50 17.79 -7.97
N GLU A 187 6.47 17.27 -8.63
CA GLU A 187 5.09 17.68 -8.37
C GLU A 187 4.60 17.11 -7.04
N PHE A 188 3.99 17.95 -6.22
CA PHE A 188 3.37 17.50 -4.97
C PHE A 188 2.13 16.64 -5.25
N LEU A 189 2.15 15.40 -4.78
CA LEU A 189 1.08 14.42 -5.02
C LEU A 189 0.13 14.23 -3.83
N GLY A 190 0.53 14.64 -2.64
CA GLY A 190 -0.24 14.46 -1.42
C GLY A 190 0.63 14.10 -0.22
N TYR A 191 -0.02 13.59 0.82
CA TYR A 191 0.63 13.22 2.06
C TYR A 191 0.55 11.72 2.32
N LYS A 192 1.62 11.18 2.91
CA LYS A 192 1.63 9.90 3.59
C LYS A 192 1.74 10.16 5.09
N ILE A 193 0.70 9.83 5.83
CA ILE A 193 0.61 10.08 7.27
C ILE A 193 1.06 8.84 8.02
N TYR A 194 1.91 9.03 8.99
CA TYR A 194 2.49 7.98 9.81
C TYR A 194 2.05 8.10 11.27
N PHE A 195 1.45 7.04 11.77
CA PHE A 195 1.08 6.84 13.16
C PHE A 195 1.99 5.76 13.78
N PRO A 196 3.17 6.11 14.30
CA PRO A 196 4.21 5.13 14.66
C PRO A 196 3.76 4.13 15.72
N LEU A 197 2.90 4.54 16.64
CA LEU A 197 2.46 3.74 17.78
C LEU A 197 1.09 3.10 17.58
N ALA A 198 0.48 3.26 16.40
CA ALA A 198 -0.77 2.59 16.07
C ALA A 198 -0.56 1.08 15.85
N GLN A 199 -1.64 0.32 15.95
CA GLN A 199 -1.63 -1.11 15.68
C GLN A 199 -1.21 -1.42 14.24
N LYS A 200 -0.66 -2.61 14.01
CA LYS A 200 -0.31 -3.08 12.66
C LYS A 200 -1.55 -3.00 11.75
N GLY A 201 -1.38 -2.42 10.57
CA GLY A 201 -2.47 -2.18 9.61
C GLY A 201 -3.13 -0.80 9.72
N SER A 202 -2.94 -0.07 10.84
CA SER A 202 -3.47 1.28 11.04
C SER A 202 -2.38 2.36 11.10
N LYS A 203 -1.13 1.99 10.80
CA LYS A 203 0.02 2.91 10.91
C LYS A 203 0.09 3.97 9.82
N TRP A 204 -0.65 3.81 8.73
CA TRP A 204 -0.52 4.65 7.55
C TRP A 204 -1.86 5.10 7.00
N LEU A 205 -1.95 6.40 6.66
CA LEU A 205 -2.94 6.94 5.73
C LEU A 205 -2.19 7.56 4.54
N ASN A 206 -2.79 7.51 3.35
CA ASN A 206 -2.16 8.04 2.17
C ASN A 206 -3.21 8.52 1.16
N ASN A 207 -2.99 9.70 0.58
CA ASN A 207 -3.80 10.24 -0.51
C ASN A 207 -2.97 10.60 -1.76
N SER A 208 -1.69 10.19 -1.79
CA SER A 208 -0.84 10.33 -2.97
C SER A 208 -1.13 9.22 -4.02
N SER A 209 -0.27 9.01 -4.95
CA SER A 209 -0.42 7.99 -6.01
C SER A 209 0.82 7.11 -6.14
N ASP A 210 0.73 6.07 -6.94
CA ASP A 210 1.82 5.16 -7.29
C ASP A 210 2.98 5.83 -8.07
N LYS A 211 2.80 7.09 -8.48
CA LYS A 211 3.86 7.93 -9.04
C LYS A 211 4.78 8.53 -7.96
N ALA A 212 4.43 8.39 -6.68
CA ALA A 212 5.19 8.97 -5.58
C ALA A 212 6.53 8.26 -5.39
N ILE A 213 7.58 9.07 -5.20
CA ILE A 213 8.94 8.63 -4.92
C ILE A 213 9.39 9.27 -3.61
N GLN A 214 9.49 8.48 -2.58
CA GLN A 214 9.92 8.94 -1.27
C GLN A 214 11.42 9.28 -1.30
N GLY A 215 11.77 10.47 -0.83
CA GLY A 215 13.18 10.92 -0.80
C GLY A 215 13.71 11.55 -2.08
N ILE A 216 12.89 11.71 -3.11
CA ILE A 216 13.32 12.22 -4.44
C ILE A 216 13.97 13.62 -4.37
N LYS A 217 13.48 14.51 -3.50
CA LYS A 217 14.01 15.88 -3.36
C LYS A 217 15.43 15.94 -2.82
N SER A 218 15.89 14.88 -2.14
CA SER A 218 17.20 14.83 -1.48
C SER A 218 18.26 14.11 -2.32
N ILE A 219 17.96 13.82 -3.59
CA ILE A 219 18.90 13.14 -4.47
C ILE A 219 19.94 14.11 -5.02
N ASP A 220 21.19 13.74 -4.86
CA ASP A 220 22.35 14.39 -5.42
C ASP A 220 22.87 13.59 -6.63
N TYR A 221 22.57 14.09 -7.81
CA TYR A 221 22.94 13.43 -9.08
C TYR A 221 24.46 13.52 -9.38
N SER A 222 25.25 14.22 -8.56
CA SER A 222 26.70 14.23 -8.68
C SER A 222 27.38 13.01 -8.04
N LYS A 223 26.64 12.22 -7.24
CA LYS A 223 27.13 11.01 -6.61
C LYS A 223 27.02 9.80 -7.51
N ASP A 224 27.89 8.83 -7.31
CA ASP A 224 27.93 7.59 -8.10
C ASP A 224 26.94 6.53 -7.61
N LEU A 225 26.51 6.58 -6.35
CA LEU A 225 25.74 5.53 -5.71
C LEU A 225 24.35 6.00 -5.29
N ILE A 226 23.33 5.20 -5.64
CA ILE A 226 21.97 5.34 -5.14
C ILE A 226 21.43 4.00 -4.64
N GLY A 227 20.59 4.02 -3.59
CA GLY A 227 19.88 2.86 -3.12
C GLY A 227 18.37 2.99 -3.32
N LEU A 228 17.71 1.85 -3.52
CA LEU A 228 16.26 1.70 -3.44
C LEU A 228 15.92 1.03 -2.10
N ALA A 229 15.46 1.83 -1.15
CA ALA A 229 15.01 1.36 0.16
C ALA A 229 13.50 1.13 0.17
N LYS A 230 12.97 0.53 1.24
CA LYS A 230 11.54 0.24 1.34
C LYS A 230 10.69 1.46 1.67
N SER A 231 11.18 2.34 2.54
CA SER A 231 10.35 3.38 3.14
C SER A 231 11.12 4.68 3.39
N ARG A 232 10.37 5.75 3.63
CA ARG A 232 10.94 7.05 4.01
C ARG A 232 11.79 6.97 5.29
N LYS A 233 11.38 6.16 6.25
CA LYS A 233 12.15 5.95 7.49
C LYS A 233 13.51 5.32 7.22
N ASP A 234 13.57 4.33 6.32
CA ASP A 234 14.83 3.72 5.93
C ASP A 234 15.70 4.71 5.15
N ASN A 235 15.12 5.55 4.29
CA ASN A 235 15.87 6.62 3.63
C ASN A 235 16.58 7.53 4.64
N LEU A 236 15.90 7.94 5.72
CA LEU A 236 16.51 8.73 6.79
C LEU A 236 17.67 7.97 7.46
N CYS A 237 17.48 6.67 7.71
CA CYS A 237 18.54 5.83 8.28
C CYS A 237 19.77 5.72 7.36
N TYR A 238 19.56 5.55 6.06
CA TYR A 238 20.66 5.55 5.08
C TYR A 238 21.36 6.90 5.02
N LYS A 239 20.61 8.00 5.07
CA LYS A 239 21.17 9.36 5.06
C LYS A 239 22.09 9.60 6.23
N LEU A 240 21.76 9.10 7.44
CA LEU A 240 22.66 9.11 8.60
C LEU A 240 24.00 8.37 8.35
N LEU A 241 23.98 7.37 7.49
CA LEU A 241 25.16 6.61 7.10
C LEU A 241 25.95 7.26 5.95
N GLY A 242 25.46 8.38 5.40
CA GLY A 242 26.04 9.09 4.26
C GLY A 242 25.70 8.48 2.90
N ILE A 243 24.63 7.69 2.82
CA ILE A 243 24.17 7.00 1.62
C ILE A 243 22.81 7.57 1.20
N GLN A 244 22.70 7.98 -0.05
CA GLN A 244 21.42 8.45 -0.58
C GLN A 244 20.57 7.28 -1.05
N THR A 245 19.27 7.36 -0.77
CA THR A 245 18.29 6.36 -1.19
C THR A 245 16.96 7.03 -1.53
N ILE A 246 16.19 6.36 -2.39
CA ILE A 246 14.78 6.63 -2.63
C ILE A 246 13.96 5.42 -2.23
N ALA A 247 12.64 5.61 -2.08
CA ALA A 247 11.74 4.49 -1.84
C ALA A 247 10.47 4.62 -2.69
N PRO A 248 9.86 3.50 -3.10
CA PRO A 248 8.61 3.52 -3.85
C PRO A 248 7.43 3.87 -2.95
N TYR A 249 6.29 4.12 -3.54
CA TYR A 249 5.03 4.32 -2.84
C TYR A 249 4.72 3.16 -1.87
N ASN A 250 4.93 1.92 -2.34
CA ASN A 250 4.92 0.69 -1.54
C ASN A 250 5.76 -0.39 -2.24
N GLU A 251 6.00 -1.54 -1.58
CA GLU A 251 6.83 -2.64 -2.11
C GLU A 251 6.32 -3.26 -3.41
N SER A 252 5.02 -3.20 -3.66
CA SER A 252 4.40 -3.72 -4.89
C SER A 252 4.28 -2.68 -6.00
N SER A 253 4.82 -1.46 -5.82
CA SER A 253 4.74 -0.39 -6.82
C SER A 253 5.51 -0.75 -8.07
N ASN A 254 4.94 -0.42 -9.22
CA ASN A 254 5.64 -0.53 -10.50
C ASN A 254 6.66 0.62 -10.63
N LEU A 255 7.95 0.29 -10.70
CA LEU A 255 9.03 1.27 -10.78
C LEU A 255 8.99 2.10 -12.08
N GLU A 256 8.41 1.57 -13.14
CA GLU A 256 8.25 2.29 -14.42
C GLU A 256 7.18 3.38 -14.31
N VAL A 257 6.07 3.10 -13.62
CA VAL A 257 4.97 4.05 -13.41
C VAL A 257 5.44 5.26 -12.62
N SER A 258 6.27 5.05 -11.60
CA SER A 258 6.86 6.15 -10.82
C SER A 258 8.07 6.79 -11.49
N GLY A 259 8.73 6.09 -12.41
CA GLY A 259 10.01 6.48 -13.03
C GLY A 259 11.24 6.22 -12.16
N ILE A 260 11.10 5.42 -11.10
CA ILE A 260 12.21 5.02 -10.22
C ILE A 260 13.31 4.29 -11.01
N ASN A 261 12.93 3.39 -11.91
CA ASN A 261 13.90 2.70 -12.77
C ASN A 261 14.76 3.70 -13.55
N THR A 262 14.17 4.73 -14.17
CA THR A 262 14.91 5.76 -14.92
C THR A 262 15.90 6.50 -14.02
N ILE A 263 15.48 6.83 -12.78
CA ILE A 263 16.38 7.48 -11.81
C ILE A 263 17.53 6.52 -11.44
N MET A 264 17.20 5.29 -11.06
CA MET A 264 18.21 4.28 -10.69
C MET A 264 19.22 4.03 -11.80
N ASP A 265 18.76 3.95 -13.06
CA ASP A 265 19.61 3.71 -14.24
C ASP A 265 20.53 4.89 -14.55
N GLY A 266 20.20 6.09 -14.09
CA GLY A 266 21.06 7.27 -14.17
C GLY A 266 22.31 7.22 -13.27
N PHE A 267 22.41 6.26 -12.34
CA PHE A 267 23.56 6.12 -11.43
C PHE A 267 24.44 4.92 -11.83
N PRO A 268 25.78 5.10 -11.84
CA PRO A 268 26.70 3.99 -12.13
C PRO A 268 26.55 2.82 -11.16
N LYS A 269 26.39 3.14 -9.87
CA LYS A 269 26.29 2.18 -8.78
C LYS A 269 24.93 2.27 -8.11
N LYS A 270 24.31 1.13 -7.91
CA LYS A 270 22.96 1.05 -7.33
C LYS A 270 22.76 -0.21 -6.52
N PHE A 271 21.81 -0.20 -5.60
CA PHE A 271 21.40 -1.38 -4.85
C PHE A 271 19.94 -1.32 -4.45
N VAL A 272 19.37 -2.48 -4.10
CA VAL A 272 18.04 -2.62 -3.52
C VAL A 272 18.16 -3.19 -2.12
N ASN A 273 17.46 -2.60 -1.16
CA ASN A 273 17.33 -3.13 0.18
C ASN A 273 15.89 -2.94 0.68
N PHE A 274 15.11 -3.99 0.60
CA PHE A 274 13.76 -4.07 1.18
C PHE A 274 13.79 -4.92 2.46
N ASP A 275 12.63 -5.02 3.10
CA ASP A 275 12.47 -5.77 4.34
C ASP A 275 12.90 -7.23 4.16
N ASN A 276 13.52 -7.78 5.18
CA ASN A 276 13.87 -9.19 5.24
C ASN A 276 12.66 -10.03 5.73
N ASP A 277 11.53 -9.88 5.04
CA ASP A 277 10.33 -10.68 5.20
C ASP A 277 9.84 -11.20 3.83
N LEU A 278 8.83 -12.08 3.83
CA LEU A 278 8.38 -12.73 2.61
C LEU A 278 8.01 -11.72 1.52
N THR A 279 7.30 -10.64 1.85
CA THR A 279 6.87 -9.62 0.89
C THR A 279 8.05 -8.85 0.32
N GLY A 280 8.96 -8.39 1.19
CA GLY A 280 10.15 -7.64 0.77
C GLY A 280 11.12 -8.50 -0.05
N ILE A 281 11.28 -9.78 0.31
CA ILE A 281 12.09 -10.74 -0.47
C ILE A 281 11.51 -10.93 -1.87
N GLN A 282 10.21 -11.18 -1.99
CA GLN A 282 9.55 -11.36 -3.29
C GLN A 282 9.68 -10.11 -4.17
N ALA A 283 9.42 -8.93 -3.60
CA ALA A 283 9.56 -7.66 -4.33
C ALA A 283 11.00 -7.41 -4.80
N THR A 284 11.98 -7.66 -3.92
CA THR A 284 13.41 -7.54 -4.25
C THR A 284 13.82 -8.44 -5.40
N LEU A 285 13.41 -9.72 -5.34
CA LEU A 285 13.74 -10.70 -6.40
C LEU A 285 13.09 -10.32 -7.74
N GLN A 286 11.85 -9.83 -7.75
CA GLN A 286 11.20 -9.33 -8.96
C GLN A 286 11.95 -8.15 -9.57
N ILE A 287 12.40 -7.20 -8.75
CA ILE A 287 13.21 -6.06 -9.20
C ILE A 287 14.55 -6.53 -9.77
N ASN A 288 15.24 -7.42 -9.07
CA ASN A 288 16.51 -7.98 -9.56
C ASN A 288 16.33 -8.74 -10.88
N MET A 289 15.30 -9.59 -11.00
CA MET A 289 15.02 -10.34 -12.24
C MET A 289 14.69 -9.41 -13.40
N LYS A 290 13.94 -8.31 -13.15
CA LYS A 290 13.50 -7.40 -14.22
C LYS A 290 14.57 -6.39 -14.64
N TYR A 291 15.33 -5.84 -13.68
CA TYR A 291 16.24 -4.72 -13.92
C TYR A 291 17.72 -5.07 -13.68
N GLY A 292 18.02 -6.23 -13.11
CA GLY A 292 19.39 -6.64 -12.79
C GLY A 292 20.01 -5.87 -11.61
N TYR A 293 19.20 -5.14 -10.81
CA TYR A 293 19.75 -4.36 -9.71
C TYR A 293 20.26 -5.28 -8.60
N PRO A 294 21.54 -5.14 -8.17
CA PRO A 294 22.08 -5.90 -7.05
C PRO A 294 21.34 -5.56 -5.74
N TYR A 295 21.28 -6.52 -4.84
CA TYR A 295 20.53 -6.37 -3.59
C TYR A 295 21.22 -7.05 -2.42
N TYR A 296 20.81 -6.67 -1.22
CA TYR A 296 21.14 -7.35 0.03
C TYR A 296 20.00 -7.23 1.03
N TYR A 297 20.02 -8.06 2.06
CA TYR A 297 19.13 -7.97 3.22
C TYR A 297 19.91 -7.59 4.47
N ILE A 298 19.21 -6.93 5.40
CA ILE A 298 19.76 -6.58 6.71
C ILE A 298 19.95 -7.87 7.52
N ASP A 299 21.11 -8.02 8.12
CA ASP A 299 21.43 -9.19 8.93
C ASP A 299 20.68 -9.12 10.27
N LYS A 300 20.09 -10.23 10.70
CA LYS A 300 19.42 -10.42 12.00
C LYS A 300 18.15 -9.63 12.25
N GLU A 301 17.91 -8.55 11.51
CA GLU A 301 16.73 -7.69 11.69
C GLU A 301 15.92 -7.60 10.40
N LYS A 302 14.69 -7.10 10.53
CA LYS A 302 13.79 -6.96 9.42
C LYS A 302 14.23 -5.86 8.45
N ASP A 303 14.63 -4.71 8.98
CA ASP A 303 15.02 -3.52 8.23
C ASP A 303 16.20 -2.78 8.90
N LEU A 304 16.71 -1.75 8.20
CA LEU A 304 17.84 -0.96 8.69
C LEU A 304 17.48 -0.17 9.94
N SER A 305 16.26 0.33 10.04
CA SER A 305 15.84 1.11 11.21
C SER A 305 15.81 0.25 12.49
N ASP A 306 15.34 -0.99 12.40
CA ASP A 306 15.36 -1.93 13.53
C ASP A 306 16.78 -2.32 13.90
N TYR A 307 17.66 -2.50 12.90
CA TYR A 307 19.07 -2.77 13.16
C TYR A 307 19.76 -1.60 13.89
N ILE A 308 19.54 -0.37 13.44
CA ILE A 308 20.11 0.83 14.09
C ILE A 308 19.62 0.95 15.53
N LYS A 309 18.33 0.74 15.76
CA LYS A 309 17.71 0.79 17.08
C LYS A 309 18.36 -0.17 18.08
N ILE A 310 18.71 -1.37 17.64
CA ILE A 310 19.23 -2.44 18.50
C ILE A 310 20.75 -2.37 18.62
N TYR A 311 21.47 -2.14 17.52
CA TYR A 311 22.93 -2.26 17.46
C TYR A 311 23.67 -0.91 17.34
N GLY A 312 22.96 0.17 17.06
CA GLY A 312 23.49 1.53 16.92
C GLY A 312 24.12 1.82 15.55
N LEU A 313 24.34 3.12 15.28
CA LEU A 313 24.83 3.63 13.98
C LEU A 313 26.19 3.07 13.57
N LYS A 314 27.14 2.94 14.51
CA LYS A 314 28.51 2.47 14.19
C LYS A 314 28.48 1.07 13.59
N LYS A 315 27.74 0.14 14.22
CA LYS A 315 27.61 -1.23 13.72
C LYS A 315 26.82 -1.29 12.42
N ALA A 316 25.76 -0.49 12.30
CA ALA A 316 24.99 -0.38 11.07
C ALA A 316 25.87 0.09 9.91
N LYS A 317 26.68 1.14 10.09
CA LYS A 317 27.61 1.64 9.08
C LYS A 317 28.61 0.58 8.63
N GLN A 318 29.15 -0.16 9.58
CA GLN A 318 30.09 -1.26 9.27
C GLN A 318 29.42 -2.38 8.48
N MET A 319 28.23 -2.80 8.88
CA MET A 319 27.47 -3.85 8.22
C MET A 319 27.11 -3.43 6.78
N ILE A 320 26.53 -2.22 6.57
CA ILE A 320 26.18 -1.71 5.26
C ILE A 320 27.42 -1.58 4.36
N ASN A 321 28.54 -1.05 4.88
CA ASN A 321 29.78 -0.95 4.11
C ASN A 321 30.28 -2.32 3.63
N ASN A 322 30.16 -3.36 4.46
CA ASN A 322 30.53 -4.71 4.07
C ASN A 322 29.60 -5.28 3.00
N LYS A 323 28.28 -5.06 3.13
CA LYS A 323 27.27 -5.47 2.11
C LYS A 323 27.56 -4.81 0.76
N LEU A 324 27.77 -3.49 0.74
CA LEU A 324 28.06 -2.75 -0.50
C LEU A 324 29.38 -3.18 -1.15
N LYS A 325 30.42 -3.52 -0.35
CA LYS A 325 31.64 -4.09 -0.89
C LYS A 325 31.42 -5.46 -1.54
N GLN A 326 30.60 -6.32 -0.91
CA GLN A 326 30.27 -7.64 -1.46
C GLN A 326 29.52 -7.56 -2.80
N LEU A 327 28.75 -6.50 -3.01
CA LEU A 327 28.04 -6.24 -4.26
C LEU A 327 28.91 -5.54 -5.31
N ASP A 328 30.15 -5.19 -5.00
CA ASP A 328 31.07 -4.41 -5.86
C ASP A 328 30.47 -3.03 -6.26
N VAL A 329 29.67 -2.45 -5.39
CA VAL A 329 29.03 -1.14 -5.63
C VAL A 329 29.61 -0.01 -4.77
N LYS A 330 30.73 -0.27 -4.07
CA LYS A 330 31.40 0.72 -3.23
C LYS A 330 32.86 0.96 -3.67
#